data_94ffb0af4aec6d8105aef8edaabcff51
#
_entry.id   94ffb0af4aec6d8105aef8edaabcff51
#
_cell.length_a   1.000
_cell.length_b   1.000
_cell.length_c   1.000
_cell.angle_alpha   90.00
_cell.angle_beta   90.00
_cell.angle_gamma   90.00
#
_symmetry.space_group_name_H-M   'P 1'
#
loop_
_entity.id
_entity.type
_entity.pdbx_description
1 polymer ?
#
loop_
_entity_poly.entity_id
_entity_poly.type
_entity_poly.pdbx_seq_one_letter_code
_entity_poly.pdbx_strand_id
1 'polypeptide(L)'
;MNNKDLYDLVKQKSSIVKTVSSFIDVQKKGNSIVAVCPFHNDTHPSMSVNPTLNIFKCFVCGAGGNPIGFVQKYIGLSRSISLEEAIKRTAEINGIVLPKNSLTSLVEVERKSLPPESKALDDLASFYRMELRTQAGAKAFEYLKNRKMDDSVLEHFGIGYAPKDNTLAIRTLREKKGYSIDVLEKAGILSSNSETLKDRYSERIMFPLKDSDGHAVGFSGRKYLPDDPSTSKYINSPETDLFKKSTLLYNFDNAIQTAKRDGYIYVTEGFMDVIAL
;
A
#
# COMPACT_ATOMS: atom_id res chain seq x y z
N MET A 1 18.50 17.13 12.03
CA MET A 1 17.91 17.92 10.95
C MET A 1 16.42 17.67 11.01
N ASN A 2 15.57 18.67 11.04
CA ASN A 2 14.13 18.50 11.08
C ASN A 2 13.55 18.28 9.66
N ASN A 3 12.27 17.92 9.54
CA ASN A 3 11.62 17.64 8.25
C ASN A 3 11.66 18.82 7.28
N LYS A 4 11.61 20.04 7.79
CA LYS A 4 11.69 21.25 6.99
C LYS A 4 13.07 21.41 6.35
N ASP A 5 14.13 21.19 7.13
CA ASP A 5 15.52 21.28 6.65
C ASP A 5 15.79 20.21 5.57
N LEU A 6 15.24 18.99 5.73
CA LEU A 6 15.34 17.91 4.74
C LEU A 6 14.60 18.24 3.44
N TYR A 7 13.38 18.76 3.57
CA TYR A 7 12.61 19.20 2.43
C TYR A 7 13.33 20.27 1.63
N ASP A 8 13.86 21.30 2.31
CA ASP A 8 14.57 22.40 1.68
C ASP A 8 15.87 21.93 1.02
N LEU A 9 16.63 21.04 1.67
CA LEU A 9 17.85 20.44 1.11
C LEU A 9 17.55 19.67 -0.19
N VAL A 10 16.53 18.78 -0.16
CA VAL A 10 16.20 17.95 -1.32
C VAL A 10 15.58 18.81 -2.43
N LYS A 11 14.71 19.74 -2.10
CA LYS A 11 14.14 20.71 -3.05
C LYS A 11 15.21 21.50 -3.78
N GLN A 12 16.24 21.97 -3.07
CA GLN A 12 17.33 22.77 -3.62
C GLN A 12 18.26 21.94 -4.53
N LYS A 13 18.57 20.70 -4.14
CA LYS A 13 19.54 19.85 -4.84
C LYS A 13 18.93 18.95 -5.92
N SER A 14 17.63 18.81 -5.98
CA SER A 14 16.96 17.97 -6.99
C SER A 14 16.69 18.71 -8.29
N SER A 15 16.69 17.97 -9.40
CA SER A 15 16.32 18.45 -10.73
C SER A 15 14.91 17.97 -11.08
N ILE A 16 14.03 18.90 -11.47
CA ILE A 16 12.68 18.56 -11.93
C ILE A 16 12.73 17.71 -13.20
N VAL A 17 13.64 17.99 -14.12
CA VAL A 17 13.77 17.24 -15.37
C VAL A 17 14.14 15.79 -15.05
N LYS A 18 15.19 15.57 -14.24
CA LYS A 18 15.64 14.23 -13.83
C LYS A 18 14.55 13.49 -13.05
N THR A 19 13.83 14.21 -12.19
CA THR A 19 12.75 13.62 -11.40
C THR A 19 11.57 13.19 -12.29
N VAL A 20 11.10 14.06 -13.18
CA VAL A 20 9.97 13.76 -14.07
C VAL A 20 10.34 12.63 -15.04
N SER A 21 11.54 12.69 -15.65
CA SER A 21 12.00 11.69 -16.63
C SER A 21 12.22 10.29 -16.02
N SER A 22 12.30 10.16 -14.70
CA SER A 22 12.34 8.84 -14.05
C SER A 22 10.99 8.13 -13.96
N PHE A 23 9.90 8.82 -14.30
CA PHE A 23 8.54 8.28 -14.22
C PHE A 23 7.81 8.28 -15.56
N ILE A 24 8.05 9.32 -16.38
CA ILE A 24 7.37 9.52 -17.67
C ILE A 24 8.34 10.08 -18.71
N ASP A 25 8.03 9.85 -19.98
CA ASP A 25 8.82 10.40 -21.09
C ASP A 25 8.68 11.91 -21.18
N VAL A 26 9.81 12.60 -21.32
CA VAL A 26 9.87 14.03 -21.54
C VAL A 26 10.39 14.34 -22.95
N GLN A 27 9.81 15.33 -23.60
CA GLN A 27 10.16 15.74 -24.95
C GLN A 27 10.68 17.18 -24.96
N LYS A 28 11.73 17.43 -25.73
CA LYS A 28 12.19 18.81 -25.96
C LYS A 28 11.44 19.39 -27.17
N LYS A 29 10.71 20.47 -26.95
CA LYS A 29 9.98 21.18 -27.99
C LYS A 29 10.47 22.62 -28.06
N GLY A 30 11.42 22.88 -28.97
CA GLY A 30 12.14 24.16 -29.00
C GLY A 30 12.94 24.38 -27.70
N ASN A 31 12.69 25.49 -27.03
CA ASN A 31 13.33 25.83 -25.74
C ASN A 31 12.56 25.27 -24.53
N SER A 32 11.45 24.56 -24.74
CA SER A 32 10.62 24.03 -23.67
C SER A 32 10.80 22.51 -23.55
N ILE A 33 10.66 22.01 -22.33
CA ILE A 33 10.54 20.58 -22.05
C ILE A 33 9.07 20.32 -21.70
N VAL A 34 8.47 19.36 -22.39
CA VAL A 34 7.05 19.01 -22.24
C VAL A 34 6.88 17.51 -22.04
N ALA A 35 5.78 17.12 -21.43
CA ALA A 35 5.38 15.72 -21.24
C ALA A 35 3.86 15.57 -21.34
N VAL A 36 3.39 14.37 -21.64
CA VAL A 36 1.99 13.99 -21.42
C VAL A 36 1.72 13.98 -19.92
N CYS A 37 0.67 14.67 -19.51
CA CYS A 37 0.38 14.84 -18.08
C CYS A 37 -0.16 13.54 -17.47
N PRO A 38 0.45 12.99 -16.42
CA PRO A 38 -0.04 11.77 -15.77
C PRO A 38 -1.21 12.01 -14.80
N PHE A 39 -1.58 13.28 -14.56
CA PHE A 39 -2.56 13.67 -13.53
C PHE A 39 -3.98 13.87 -14.07
N HIS A 40 -4.20 13.66 -15.37
CA HIS A 40 -5.51 13.62 -16.02
C HIS A 40 -5.41 12.77 -17.30
N ASN A 41 -6.54 12.43 -17.89
CA ASN A 41 -6.55 11.72 -19.18
C ASN A 41 -6.05 12.67 -20.28
N ASP A 42 -4.79 12.47 -20.70
CA ASP A 42 -4.07 13.35 -21.63
C ASP A 42 -3.49 12.54 -22.79
N THR A 43 -3.74 13.01 -24.00
CA THR A 43 -3.22 12.38 -25.23
C THR A 43 -2.16 13.22 -25.93
N HIS A 44 -1.94 14.47 -25.47
CA HIS A 44 -0.97 15.40 -26.04
C HIS A 44 -0.13 16.05 -24.94
N PRO A 45 1.15 16.36 -25.20
CA PRO A 45 1.99 16.98 -24.17
C PRO A 45 1.44 18.32 -23.67
N SER A 46 0.75 18.31 -22.53
CA SER A 46 0.13 19.49 -21.91
C SER A 46 0.85 19.95 -20.64
N MET A 47 1.80 19.15 -20.16
CA MET A 47 2.61 19.49 -18.98
C MET A 47 3.95 20.05 -19.37
N SER A 48 4.25 21.27 -18.92
CA SER A 48 5.56 21.91 -19.06
C SER A 48 6.46 21.57 -17.87
N VAL A 49 7.73 21.29 -18.16
CA VAL A 49 8.78 21.06 -17.16
C VAL A 49 9.80 22.17 -17.31
N ASN A 50 9.92 23.05 -16.32
CA ASN A 50 10.81 24.20 -16.36
C ASN A 50 12.06 23.94 -15.50
N PRO A 51 13.23 23.71 -16.12
CA PRO A 51 14.46 23.44 -15.37
C PRO A 51 14.98 24.66 -14.62
N THR A 52 14.76 25.88 -15.13
CA THR A 52 15.25 27.11 -14.50
C THR A 52 14.52 27.43 -13.21
N LEU A 53 13.18 27.27 -13.21
CA LEU A 53 12.35 27.45 -12.01
C LEU A 53 12.28 26.19 -11.16
N ASN A 54 12.80 25.08 -11.66
CA ASN A 54 12.77 23.76 -11.04
C ASN A 54 11.34 23.30 -10.66
N ILE A 55 10.37 23.51 -11.57
CA ILE A 55 8.97 23.17 -11.39
C ILE A 55 8.37 22.47 -12.63
N PHE A 56 7.27 21.78 -12.43
CA PHE A 56 6.36 21.37 -13.51
C PHE A 56 5.03 22.09 -13.38
N LYS A 57 4.32 22.23 -14.51
CA LYS A 57 2.96 22.79 -14.57
C LYS A 57 2.20 22.21 -15.74
N CYS A 58 1.04 21.58 -15.47
CA CYS A 58 0.07 21.24 -16.50
C CYS A 58 -0.89 22.41 -16.71
N PHE A 59 -1.09 22.82 -17.95
CA PHE A 59 -1.95 23.94 -18.29
C PHE A 59 -3.43 23.50 -18.47
N VAL A 60 -3.70 22.19 -18.53
CA VAL A 60 -5.06 21.64 -18.65
C VAL A 60 -5.66 21.39 -17.28
N CYS A 61 -5.05 20.53 -16.46
CA CYS A 61 -5.61 20.17 -15.14
C CYS A 61 -5.11 21.04 -13.98
N GLY A 62 -4.18 21.95 -14.24
CA GLY A 62 -3.62 22.83 -13.20
C GLY A 62 -2.59 22.18 -12.27
N ALA A 63 -2.33 20.87 -12.40
CA ALA A 63 -1.32 20.19 -11.59
C ALA A 63 0.04 20.86 -11.74
N GLY A 64 0.74 21.09 -10.63
CA GLY A 64 2.05 21.72 -10.64
C GLY A 64 2.76 21.55 -9.31
N GLY A 65 4.05 21.86 -9.29
CA GLY A 65 4.88 21.77 -8.08
C GLY A 65 6.37 21.63 -8.39
N ASN A 66 7.15 21.44 -7.32
CA ASN A 66 8.58 21.15 -7.37
C ASN A 66 8.83 19.62 -7.52
N PRO A 67 10.09 19.14 -7.59
CA PRO A 67 10.41 17.73 -7.72
C PRO A 67 9.75 16.82 -6.65
N ILE A 68 9.76 17.23 -5.38
CA ILE A 68 9.14 16.48 -4.29
C ILE A 68 7.62 16.39 -4.48
N GLY A 69 7.00 17.52 -4.83
CA GLY A 69 5.57 17.60 -5.10
C GLY A 69 5.15 16.77 -6.33
N PHE A 70 6.04 16.63 -7.34
CA PHE A 70 5.81 15.73 -8.47
C PHE A 70 5.79 14.27 -8.01
N VAL A 71 6.80 13.83 -7.27
CA VAL A 71 6.90 12.46 -6.75
C VAL A 71 5.70 12.12 -5.88
N GLN A 72 5.33 13.03 -4.96
CA GLN A 72 4.18 12.85 -4.08
C GLN A 72 2.88 12.68 -4.87
N LYS A 73 2.64 13.54 -5.86
CA LYS A 73 1.44 13.47 -6.72
C LYS A 73 1.45 12.23 -7.61
N TYR A 74 2.60 11.88 -8.20
CA TYR A 74 2.70 10.76 -9.14
C TYR A 74 2.51 9.42 -8.44
N ILE A 75 3.23 9.17 -7.35
CA ILE A 75 3.04 7.94 -6.57
C ILE A 75 1.65 7.94 -5.93
N GLY A 76 1.14 9.11 -5.55
CA GLY A 76 -0.23 9.31 -5.05
C GLY A 76 -1.33 8.90 -6.03
N LEU A 77 -1.04 8.69 -7.32
CA LEU A 77 -1.99 8.10 -8.29
C LEU A 77 -2.25 6.61 -8.03
N SER A 78 -1.29 5.91 -7.45
CA SER A 78 -1.35 4.45 -7.23
C SER A 78 -1.53 4.07 -5.75
N ARG A 79 -0.99 4.86 -4.83
CA ARG A 79 -1.09 4.62 -3.38
C ARG A 79 -0.87 5.89 -2.59
N SER A 80 -1.32 5.92 -1.34
CA SER A 80 -0.98 7.01 -0.43
C SER A 80 0.55 7.07 -0.20
N ILE A 81 1.08 8.29 -0.16
CA ILE A 81 2.50 8.53 0.07
C ILE A 81 2.68 9.71 1.02
N SER A 82 3.45 9.52 2.09
CA SER A 82 3.79 10.59 3.01
C SER A 82 4.73 11.60 2.35
N LEU A 83 4.76 12.83 2.88
CA LEU A 83 5.72 13.84 2.43
C LEU A 83 7.18 13.37 2.59
N GLU A 84 7.45 12.65 3.63
CA GLU A 84 8.77 12.12 3.97
C GLU A 84 9.23 11.05 2.99
N GLU A 85 8.34 10.15 2.62
CA GLU A 85 8.60 9.15 1.58
C GLU A 85 8.84 9.82 0.22
N ALA A 86 8.09 10.88 -0.10
CA ALA A 86 8.29 11.67 -1.31
C ALA A 86 9.66 12.37 -1.31
N ILE A 87 10.10 12.93 -0.17
CA ILE A 87 11.43 13.52 0.00
C ILE A 87 12.52 12.47 -0.24
N LYS A 88 12.39 11.29 0.41
CA LYS A 88 13.33 10.18 0.27
C LYS A 88 13.44 9.71 -1.18
N ARG A 89 12.31 9.46 -1.81
CA ARG A 89 12.28 8.98 -3.20
C ARG A 89 12.85 10.01 -4.17
N THR A 90 12.58 11.31 -3.94
CA THR A 90 13.17 12.40 -4.74
C THR A 90 14.68 12.45 -4.56
N ALA A 91 15.18 12.27 -3.33
CA ALA A 91 16.61 12.24 -3.05
C ALA A 91 17.30 11.06 -3.75
N GLU A 92 16.73 9.85 -3.68
CA GLU A 92 17.22 8.65 -4.36
C GLU A 92 17.35 8.87 -5.87
N ILE A 93 16.28 9.35 -6.52
CA ILE A 93 16.25 9.63 -7.96
C ILE A 93 17.36 10.61 -8.34
N ASN A 94 17.61 11.62 -7.51
CA ASN A 94 18.59 12.65 -7.81
C ASN A 94 20.02 12.33 -7.33
N GLY A 95 20.23 11.20 -6.63
CA GLY A 95 21.54 10.83 -6.08
C GLY A 95 21.96 11.69 -4.90
N ILE A 96 21.01 12.26 -4.17
CA ILE A 96 21.26 13.10 -3.00
C ILE A 96 21.43 12.19 -1.78
N VAL A 97 22.63 12.25 -1.19
CA VAL A 97 22.91 11.51 0.06
C VAL A 97 22.28 12.27 1.22
N LEU A 98 21.33 11.61 1.88
CA LEU A 98 20.68 12.12 3.08
C LEU A 98 21.46 11.69 4.33
N PRO A 99 21.51 12.51 5.39
CA PRO A 99 22.20 12.15 6.63
C PRO A 99 21.61 10.87 7.24
N LYS A 100 22.48 9.94 7.63
CA LYS A 100 22.10 8.57 8.07
C LYS A 100 21.05 8.52 9.20
N ASN A 101 20.91 9.58 10.00
CA ASN A 101 19.99 9.62 11.16
C ASN A 101 18.69 10.40 10.92
N SER A 102 18.47 10.95 9.72
CA SER A 102 17.33 11.85 9.49
C SER A 102 16.09 11.17 8.93
N LEU A 103 16.23 9.99 8.32
CA LEU A 103 15.13 9.28 7.66
C LEU A 103 14.67 8.03 8.41
N THR A 104 15.59 7.32 9.05
CA THR A 104 15.24 6.18 9.92
C THR A 104 14.34 6.61 11.08
N SER A 105 14.54 7.83 11.59
CA SER A 105 13.71 8.39 12.67
C SER A 105 12.27 8.70 12.23
N LEU A 106 12.02 8.97 10.96
CA LEU A 106 10.72 9.45 10.47
C LEU A 106 9.78 8.30 10.11
N VAL A 107 10.28 7.30 9.40
CA VAL A 107 9.54 6.03 9.16
C VAL A 107 9.33 5.31 10.50
N GLU A 108 10.32 5.34 11.40
CA GLU A 108 10.16 4.82 12.76
C GLU A 108 9.22 5.66 13.63
N VAL A 109 9.14 6.98 13.45
CA VAL A 109 8.23 7.86 14.20
C VAL A 109 6.78 7.68 13.73
N GLU A 110 6.51 7.62 12.42
CA GLU A 110 5.17 7.32 11.89
C GLU A 110 4.72 5.92 12.31
N ARG A 111 5.60 4.91 12.14
CA ARG A 111 5.32 3.55 12.62
C ARG A 111 5.22 3.46 14.15
N LYS A 112 5.95 4.27 14.90
CA LYS A 112 5.82 4.37 16.36
C LYS A 112 4.53 5.05 16.81
N SER A 113 3.95 5.93 16.00
CA SER A 113 2.70 6.62 16.31
C SER A 113 1.44 5.76 16.08
N LEU A 114 1.54 4.70 15.26
CA LEU A 114 0.42 3.78 15.05
C LEU A 114 0.10 3.00 16.32
N PRO A 115 -1.18 2.72 16.59
CA PRO A 115 -1.58 1.81 17.65
C PRO A 115 -0.87 0.45 17.53
N PRO A 116 -0.51 -0.21 18.64
CA PRO A 116 0.12 -1.52 18.60
C PRO A 116 -0.69 -2.56 17.81
N GLU A 117 -2.01 -2.48 17.87
CA GLU A 117 -2.96 -3.32 17.14
C GLU A 117 -2.82 -3.14 15.62
N SER A 118 -2.70 -1.90 15.14
CA SER A 118 -2.50 -1.61 13.71
C SER A 118 -1.16 -2.17 13.22
N LYS A 119 -0.08 -1.99 14.00
CA LYS A 119 1.22 -2.58 13.68
C LYS A 119 1.18 -4.10 13.62
N ALA A 120 0.46 -4.73 14.54
CA ALA A 120 0.30 -6.18 14.58
C ALA A 120 -0.43 -6.69 13.34
N LEU A 121 -1.46 -5.97 12.86
CA LEU A 121 -2.19 -6.29 11.63
C LEU A 121 -1.33 -6.11 10.37
N ASP A 122 -0.52 -5.06 10.28
CA ASP A 122 0.43 -4.85 9.17
C ASP A 122 1.53 -5.94 9.14
N ASP A 123 2.05 -6.32 10.31
CA ASP A 123 3.03 -7.39 10.43
C ASP A 123 2.41 -8.76 10.09
N LEU A 124 1.14 -9.00 10.45
CA LEU A 124 0.39 -10.19 10.06
C LEU A 124 0.12 -10.22 8.54
N ALA A 125 -0.24 -9.08 7.93
CA ALA A 125 -0.39 -8.98 6.47
C ALA A 125 0.92 -9.34 5.76
N SER A 126 2.05 -8.87 6.29
CA SER A 126 3.38 -9.19 5.76
C SER A 126 3.73 -10.67 5.92
N PHE A 127 3.36 -11.28 7.04
CA PHE A 127 3.50 -12.72 7.28
C PHE A 127 2.69 -13.53 6.26
N TYR A 128 1.42 -13.21 6.04
CA TYR A 128 0.58 -13.93 5.07
C TYR A 128 1.10 -13.81 3.63
N ARG A 129 1.61 -12.62 3.23
CA ARG A 129 2.24 -12.45 1.91
C ARG A 129 3.45 -13.34 1.73
N MET A 130 4.28 -13.45 2.77
CA MET A 130 5.43 -14.35 2.76
C MET A 130 4.98 -15.82 2.66
N GLU A 131 3.99 -16.24 3.46
CA GLU A 131 3.48 -17.61 3.46
C GLU A 131 2.89 -18.04 2.11
N LEU A 132 2.29 -17.14 1.36
CA LEU A 132 1.80 -17.41 0.00
C LEU A 132 2.93 -17.85 -0.95
N ARG A 133 4.19 -17.44 -0.69
CA ARG A 133 5.37 -17.75 -1.50
C ARG A 133 6.14 -18.99 -0.99
N THR A 134 5.69 -19.61 0.09
CA THR A 134 6.28 -20.84 0.63
C THR A 134 5.66 -22.08 0.00
N GLN A 135 6.25 -23.24 0.29
CA GLN A 135 5.69 -24.53 -0.10
C GLN A 135 4.27 -24.76 0.49
N ALA A 136 4.01 -24.23 1.69
CA ALA A 136 2.69 -24.31 2.33
C ALA A 136 1.61 -23.54 1.53
N GLY A 137 1.98 -22.43 0.91
CA GLY A 137 1.10 -21.59 0.09
C GLY A 137 0.96 -22.01 -1.37
N ALA A 138 1.73 -23.01 -1.84
CA ALA A 138 1.83 -23.33 -3.28
C ALA A 138 0.47 -23.59 -3.95
N LYS A 139 -0.44 -24.36 -3.31
CA LYS A 139 -1.79 -24.62 -3.85
C LYS A 139 -2.66 -23.36 -3.91
N ALA A 140 -2.56 -22.49 -2.90
CA ALA A 140 -3.28 -21.22 -2.89
C ALA A 140 -2.74 -20.28 -3.98
N PHE A 141 -1.43 -20.24 -4.16
CA PHE A 141 -0.77 -19.48 -5.23
C PHE A 141 -1.20 -19.97 -6.61
N GLU A 142 -1.18 -21.28 -6.87
CA GLU A 142 -1.66 -21.89 -8.11
C GLU A 142 -3.14 -21.55 -8.37
N TYR A 143 -4.00 -21.64 -7.35
CA TYR A 143 -5.40 -21.24 -7.45
C TYR A 143 -5.57 -19.79 -7.91
N LEU A 144 -4.75 -18.86 -7.36
CA LEU A 144 -4.77 -17.44 -7.74
C LEU A 144 -4.27 -17.23 -9.19
N LYS A 145 -3.21 -17.93 -9.59
CA LYS A 145 -2.69 -17.91 -10.97
C LYS A 145 -3.73 -18.42 -11.98
N ASN A 146 -4.45 -19.49 -11.66
CA ASN A 146 -5.53 -20.03 -12.50
C ASN A 146 -6.70 -19.04 -12.63
N ARG A 147 -6.83 -18.10 -11.69
CA ARG A 147 -7.77 -16.98 -11.76
C ARG A 147 -7.17 -15.74 -12.46
N LYS A 148 -6.04 -15.88 -13.15
CA LYS A 148 -5.35 -14.81 -13.89
C LYS A 148 -4.84 -13.67 -12.99
N MET A 149 -4.61 -13.93 -11.71
CA MET A 149 -3.96 -12.98 -10.81
C MET A 149 -2.45 -13.17 -10.93
N ASP A 150 -1.79 -12.25 -11.58
CA ASP A 150 -0.33 -12.23 -11.70
C ASP A 150 0.33 -11.69 -10.42
N ASP A 151 1.66 -11.69 -10.40
CA ASP A 151 2.42 -11.25 -9.24
C ASP A 151 2.21 -9.77 -8.92
N SER A 152 1.98 -8.93 -9.94
CA SER A 152 1.74 -7.50 -9.77
C SER A 152 0.41 -7.25 -9.06
N VAL A 153 -0.63 -8.01 -9.43
CA VAL A 153 -1.95 -7.98 -8.77
C VAL A 153 -1.85 -8.45 -7.32
N LEU A 154 -1.16 -9.59 -7.07
CA LEU A 154 -0.99 -10.11 -5.73
C LEU A 154 -0.27 -9.12 -4.80
N GLU A 155 0.77 -8.45 -5.30
CA GLU A 155 1.51 -7.42 -4.57
C GLU A 155 0.66 -6.16 -4.34
N HIS A 156 -0.02 -5.67 -5.38
CA HIS A 156 -0.84 -4.46 -5.32
C HIS A 156 -1.92 -4.57 -4.23
N PHE A 157 -2.66 -5.68 -4.23
CA PHE A 157 -3.72 -5.91 -3.24
C PHE A 157 -3.22 -6.49 -1.91
N GLY A 158 -1.92 -6.85 -1.81
CA GLY A 158 -1.34 -7.42 -0.61
C GLY A 158 -1.90 -8.81 -0.26
N ILE A 159 -2.29 -9.59 -1.28
CA ILE A 159 -2.91 -10.91 -1.10
C ILE A 159 -1.91 -11.88 -0.48
N GLY A 160 -2.34 -12.64 0.53
CA GLY A 160 -1.54 -13.57 1.27
C GLY A 160 -2.20 -14.92 1.49
N TYR A 161 -1.59 -15.74 2.33
CA TYR A 161 -2.08 -17.07 2.68
C TYR A 161 -1.92 -17.33 4.19
N ALA A 162 -3.00 -17.75 4.84
CA ALA A 162 -2.98 -18.25 6.20
C ALA A 162 -2.71 -19.77 6.16
N PRO A 163 -1.56 -20.25 6.71
CA PRO A 163 -1.19 -21.65 6.64
C PRO A 163 -2.10 -22.55 7.49
N LYS A 164 -2.01 -23.87 7.26
CA LYS A 164 -2.78 -24.87 8.02
C LYS A 164 -2.44 -24.84 9.51
N ASP A 165 -1.15 -24.70 9.83
CA ASP A 165 -0.70 -24.45 11.20
C ASP A 165 -0.98 -22.99 11.59
N ASN A 166 -2.16 -22.78 12.15
CA ASN A 166 -2.63 -21.47 12.58
C ASN A 166 -2.00 -20.99 13.90
N THR A 167 -1.05 -21.71 14.48
CA THR A 167 -0.22 -21.26 15.60
C THR A 167 1.02 -20.50 15.12
N LEU A 168 1.48 -20.73 13.90
CA LEU A 168 2.72 -20.18 13.34
C LEU A 168 2.67 -18.65 13.27
N ALA A 169 1.57 -18.06 12.82
CA ALA A 169 1.39 -16.61 12.77
C ALA A 169 1.52 -15.99 14.16
N ILE A 170 0.79 -16.56 15.13
CA ILE A 170 0.78 -16.06 16.52
C ILE A 170 2.15 -16.17 17.16
N ARG A 171 2.82 -17.31 16.98
CA ARG A 171 4.19 -17.51 17.47
C ARG A 171 5.14 -16.47 16.86
N THR A 172 5.04 -16.21 15.56
CA THR A 172 5.87 -15.20 14.88
C THR A 172 5.63 -13.79 15.44
N LEU A 173 4.37 -13.39 15.62
CA LEU A 173 4.01 -12.09 16.16
C LEU A 173 4.45 -11.92 17.62
N ARG A 174 4.36 -12.96 18.44
CA ARG A 174 4.76 -12.90 19.84
C ARG A 174 6.27 -12.97 20.02
N GLU A 175 6.93 -13.98 19.44
CA GLU A 175 8.34 -14.29 19.73
C GLU A 175 9.30 -13.40 18.93
N LYS A 176 8.97 -13.11 17.65
CA LYS A 176 9.84 -12.30 16.78
C LYS A 176 9.50 -10.81 16.81
N LYS A 177 8.23 -10.46 17.02
CA LYS A 177 7.76 -9.07 16.99
C LYS A 177 7.45 -8.49 18.37
N GLY A 178 7.31 -9.35 19.40
CA GLY A 178 7.14 -8.94 20.79
C GLY A 178 5.75 -8.45 21.16
N TYR A 179 4.71 -8.75 20.36
CA TYR A 179 3.33 -8.35 20.67
C TYR A 179 2.78 -9.14 21.86
N SER A 180 2.10 -8.44 22.78
CA SER A 180 1.37 -9.06 23.88
C SER A 180 0.09 -9.74 23.40
N ILE A 181 -0.44 -10.66 24.20
CA ILE A 181 -1.72 -11.33 23.91
C ILE A 181 -2.84 -10.29 23.83
N ASP A 182 -2.89 -9.32 24.75
CA ASP A 182 -3.88 -8.25 24.79
C ASP A 182 -3.94 -7.45 23.47
N VAL A 183 -2.78 -7.11 22.89
CA VAL A 183 -2.70 -6.44 21.59
C VAL A 183 -3.28 -7.32 20.47
N LEU A 184 -2.94 -8.62 20.43
CA LEU A 184 -3.43 -9.54 19.41
C LEU A 184 -4.94 -9.83 19.53
N GLU A 185 -5.47 -9.84 20.76
CA GLU A 185 -6.91 -9.95 21.03
C GLU A 185 -7.66 -8.70 20.56
N LYS A 186 -7.20 -7.51 20.96
CA LYS A 186 -7.79 -6.23 20.54
C LYS A 186 -7.73 -6.01 19.03
N ALA A 187 -6.69 -6.51 18.38
CA ALA A 187 -6.56 -6.51 16.92
C ALA A 187 -7.50 -7.52 16.23
N GLY A 188 -8.20 -8.38 16.98
CA GLY A 188 -9.08 -9.41 16.42
C GLY A 188 -8.35 -10.53 15.69
N ILE A 189 -7.07 -10.74 15.98
CA ILE A 189 -6.21 -11.74 15.34
C ILE A 189 -6.48 -13.14 15.94
N LEU A 190 -6.66 -13.21 17.27
CA LEU A 190 -6.83 -14.48 17.95
C LEU A 190 -8.21 -15.11 17.74
N SER A 191 -8.23 -16.44 17.66
CA SER A 191 -9.47 -17.21 17.70
C SER A 191 -10.03 -17.23 19.12
N SER A 192 -11.26 -16.79 19.30
CA SER A 192 -11.92 -16.65 20.61
C SER A 192 -12.28 -17.96 21.32
N ASN A 193 -12.17 -19.13 20.66
CA ASN A 193 -12.67 -20.41 21.16
C ASN A 193 -11.60 -21.48 21.38
N SER A 194 -10.35 -21.09 21.65
CA SER A 194 -9.25 -22.05 21.74
C SER A 194 -8.48 -21.91 23.06
N GLU A 195 -8.29 -23.02 23.78
CA GLU A 195 -7.36 -23.11 24.91
C GLU A 195 -5.91 -22.82 24.50
N THR A 196 -5.60 -22.95 23.20
CA THR A 196 -4.31 -22.62 22.62
C THR A 196 -4.42 -21.34 21.80
N LEU A 197 -3.39 -20.47 21.89
CA LEU A 197 -3.32 -19.24 21.10
C LEU A 197 -3.16 -19.57 19.61
N LYS A 198 -4.22 -19.36 18.86
CA LYS A 198 -4.30 -19.65 17.42
C LYS A 198 -4.80 -18.45 16.64
N ASP A 199 -4.29 -18.31 15.42
CA ASP A 199 -4.84 -17.42 14.43
C ASP A 199 -6.29 -17.84 14.10
N ARG A 200 -7.13 -16.85 13.87
CA ARG A 200 -8.53 -17.04 13.42
C ARG A 200 -8.61 -17.76 12.08
N TYR A 201 -7.60 -17.62 11.24
CA TYR A 201 -7.58 -18.13 9.88
C TYR A 201 -6.68 -19.35 9.75
N SER A 202 -7.12 -20.31 8.96
CA SER A 202 -6.39 -21.53 8.60
C SER A 202 -6.75 -21.94 7.18
N GLU A 203 -5.77 -22.30 6.36
CA GLU A 203 -5.93 -22.74 4.97
C GLU A 203 -6.79 -21.79 4.11
N ARG A 204 -6.53 -20.46 4.21
CA ARG A 204 -7.30 -19.44 3.51
C ARG A 204 -6.40 -18.46 2.73
N ILE A 205 -6.89 -18.03 1.57
CA ILE A 205 -6.36 -16.87 0.88
C ILE A 205 -6.80 -15.63 1.65
N MET A 206 -5.84 -14.75 1.97
CA MET A 206 -6.05 -13.61 2.84
C MET A 206 -6.05 -12.31 2.04
N PHE A 207 -7.11 -11.53 2.23
CA PHE A 207 -7.29 -10.21 1.67
C PHE A 207 -7.20 -9.20 2.82
N PRO A 208 -6.15 -8.35 2.88
CA PRO A 208 -6.08 -7.33 3.89
C PRO A 208 -7.17 -6.28 3.64
N LEU A 209 -7.86 -5.91 4.71
CA LEU A 209 -8.80 -4.80 4.74
C LEU A 209 -8.03 -3.60 5.27
N LYS A 210 -7.99 -2.51 4.51
CA LYS A 210 -7.14 -1.35 4.81
C LYS A 210 -7.98 -0.11 5.06
N ASP A 211 -7.49 0.76 5.93
CA ASP A 211 -8.01 2.11 6.09
C ASP A 211 -7.60 3.04 4.93
N SER A 212 -7.99 4.32 5.00
CA SER A 212 -7.66 5.32 3.99
C SER A 212 -6.15 5.61 3.86
N ASP A 213 -5.37 5.29 4.86
CA ASP A 213 -3.92 5.51 4.91
C ASP A 213 -3.13 4.28 4.42
N GLY A 214 -3.84 3.17 4.11
CA GLY A 214 -3.28 1.94 3.59
C GLY A 214 -2.82 0.94 4.66
N HIS A 215 -3.10 1.19 5.95
CA HIS A 215 -2.81 0.27 7.04
C HIS A 215 -3.87 -0.82 7.16
N ALA A 216 -3.44 -2.04 7.44
CA ALA A 216 -4.35 -3.13 7.67
C ALA A 216 -5.15 -2.90 8.97
N VAL A 217 -6.47 -2.95 8.86
CA VAL A 217 -7.42 -2.86 9.99
C VAL A 217 -8.13 -4.20 10.25
N GLY A 218 -7.97 -5.16 9.37
CA GLY A 218 -8.53 -6.50 9.47
C GLY A 218 -8.25 -7.32 8.22
N PHE A 219 -8.90 -8.46 8.12
CA PHE A 219 -8.75 -9.39 7.00
C PHE A 219 -10.06 -10.03 6.59
N SER A 220 -10.14 -10.43 5.33
CA SER A 220 -11.11 -11.39 4.82
C SER A 220 -10.38 -12.63 4.33
N GLY A 221 -10.68 -13.79 4.90
CA GLY A 221 -10.07 -15.07 4.54
C GLY A 221 -10.98 -15.88 3.64
N ARG A 222 -10.60 -16.12 2.38
CA ARG A 222 -11.35 -16.91 1.42
C ARG A 222 -10.88 -18.36 1.39
N LYS A 223 -11.81 -19.31 1.47
CA LYS A 223 -11.57 -20.72 1.18
C LYS A 223 -11.29 -20.92 -0.33
N TYR A 224 -10.30 -21.74 -0.65
CA TYR A 224 -9.89 -22.02 -2.03
C TYR A 224 -9.87 -23.51 -2.37
N LEU A 225 -9.88 -24.38 -1.36
CA LEU A 225 -10.01 -25.82 -1.53
C LEU A 225 -11.47 -26.21 -1.85
N PRO A 226 -11.69 -27.39 -2.45
CA PRO A 226 -13.04 -27.88 -2.76
C PRO A 226 -13.99 -27.81 -1.57
N ASP A 227 -15.25 -27.57 -1.86
CA ASP A 227 -16.27 -27.24 -0.87
C ASP A 227 -16.45 -28.34 0.19
N ASP A 228 -16.06 -28.00 1.40
CA ASP A 228 -16.59 -28.57 2.62
C ASP A 228 -17.78 -27.69 3.04
N PRO A 229 -19.02 -28.18 2.94
CA PRO A 229 -20.20 -27.34 3.23
C PRO A 229 -20.31 -26.93 4.69
N SER A 230 -19.49 -27.50 5.59
CA SER A 230 -19.45 -27.14 7.01
C SER A 230 -18.72 -25.83 7.31
N THR A 231 -17.98 -25.27 6.34
CA THR A 231 -17.17 -24.06 6.55
C THR A 231 -17.55 -22.92 5.60
N SER A 232 -17.67 -21.71 6.13
CA SER A 232 -18.00 -20.51 5.36
C SER A 232 -16.96 -20.21 4.28
N LYS A 233 -17.43 -19.83 3.07
CA LYS A 233 -16.58 -19.44 1.94
C LYS A 233 -15.66 -18.27 2.29
N TYR A 234 -16.17 -17.28 3.03
CA TYR A 234 -15.43 -16.15 3.55
C TYR A 234 -15.57 -16.07 5.07
N ILE A 235 -14.48 -15.73 5.73
CA ILE A 235 -14.44 -15.37 7.16
C ILE A 235 -13.78 -14.01 7.24
N ASN A 236 -14.46 -13.04 7.87
CA ASN A 236 -13.91 -11.71 8.12
C ASN A 236 -13.37 -11.58 9.55
N SER A 237 -12.50 -10.60 9.77
CA SER A 237 -12.14 -10.15 11.10
C SER A 237 -13.39 -9.81 11.91
N PRO A 238 -13.39 -10.01 13.23
CA PRO A 238 -14.41 -9.46 14.10
C PRO A 238 -14.36 -7.93 14.06
N GLU A 239 -15.43 -7.28 14.45
CA GLU A 239 -15.39 -5.84 14.66
C GLU A 239 -14.47 -5.50 15.83
N THR A 240 -13.65 -4.48 15.64
CA THR A 240 -12.70 -3.95 16.62
C THR A 240 -12.77 -2.42 16.62
N ASP A 241 -11.98 -1.77 17.45
CA ASP A 241 -11.84 -0.31 17.41
C ASP A 241 -11.25 0.20 16.10
N LEU A 242 -10.46 -0.65 15.40
CA LEU A 242 -9.85 -0.33 14.11
C LEU A 242 -10.72 -0.74 12.92
N PHE A 243 -11.57 -1.75 13.06
CA PHE A 243 -12.34 -2.32 11.97
C PHE A 243 -13.84 -2.37 12.26
N LYS A 244 -14.61 -1.66 11.43
CA LYS A 244 -16.08 -1.74 11.41
C LYS A 244 -16.52 -2.08 10.00
N LYS A 245 -17.14 -3.25 9.82
CA LYS A 245 -17.53 -3.78 8.51
C LYS A 245 -18.46 -2.84 7.74
N SER A 246 -19.35 -2.14 8.44
CA SER A 246 -20.34 -1.24 7.82
C SER A 246 -19.76 0.05 7.25
N THR A 247 -18.52 0.41 7.62
CA THR A 247 -17.88 1.69 7.23
C THR A 247 -16.67 1.51 6.33
N LEU A 248 -16.29 0.27 6.01
CA LEU A 248 -15.09 -0.02 5.23
C LEU A 248 -15.45 -0.51 3.83
N LEU A 249 -14.85 0.12 2.83
CA LEU A 249 -14.85 -0.34 1.44
C LEU A 249 -13.48 -0.93 1.10
N TYR A 250 -13.50 -2.14 0.53
CA TYR A 250 -12.27 -2.80 0.08
C TYR A 250 -11.58 -2.01 -1.04
N ASN A 251 -10.26 -1.86 -0.96
CA ASN A 251 -9.43 -1.12 -1.92
C ASN A 251 -9.75 0.39 -2.01
N PHE A 252 -10.41 0.97 -1.00
CA PHE A 252 -10.76 2.38 -1.01
C PHE A 252 -9.52 3.28 -0.97
N ASP A 253 -8.47 2.87 -0.26
CA ASP A 253 -7.16 3.54 -0.17
C ASP A 253 -6.56 3.82 -1.56
N ASN A 254 -6.66 2.87 -2.48
CA ASN A 254 -6.20 3.03 -3.86
C ASN A 254 -7.25 3.71 -4.75
N ALA A 255 -8.52 3.29 -4.65
CA ALA A 255 -9.61 3.76 -5.52
C ALA A 255 -9.87 5.26 -5.36
N ILE A 256 -9.76 5.83 -4.16
CA ILE A 256 -10.02 7.25 -3.91
C ILE A 256 -9.08 8.18 -4.69
N GLN A 257 -7.85 7.76 -4.94
CA GLN A 257 -6.90 8.56 -5.71
C GLN A 257 -7.30 8.58 -7.21
N THR A 258 -7.70 7.43 -7.73
CA THR A 258 -8.22 7.31 -9.10
C THR A 258 -9.54 8.07 -9.25
N ALA A 259 -10.45 7.96 -8.29
CA ALA A 259 -11.70 8.69 -8.28
C ALA A 259 -11.52 10.21 -8.30
N LYS A 260 -10.55 10.74 -7.56
CA LYS A 260 -10.21 12.18 -7.59
C LYS A 260 -9.69 12.65 -8.94
N ARG A 261 -8.99 11.77 -9.69
CA ARG A 261 -8.47 12.06 -11.02
C ARG A 261 -9.55 11.98 -12.08
N ASP A 262 -10.32 10.88 -12.06
CA ASP A 262 -11.22 10.49 -13.15
C ASP A 262 -12.66 10.96 -12.93
N GLY A 263 -13.00 11.38 -11.71
CA GLY A 263 -14.32 11.93 -11.35
C GLY A 263 -15.39 10.87 -11.07
N TYR A 264 -15.03 9.57 -11.07
CA TYR A 264 -15.94 8.46 -10.78
C TYR A 264 -15.23 7.30 -10.09
N ILE A 265 -16.00 6.38 -9.53
CA ILE A 265 -15.54 5.15 -8.90
C ILE A 265 -16.49 4.00 -9.27
N TYR A 266 -15.95 2.84 -9.54
CA TYR A 266 -16.73 1.61 -9.69
C TYR A 266 -16.93 0.95 -8.32
N VAL A 267 -18.16 0.52 -8.05
CA VAL A 267 -18.51 -0.23 -6.84
C VAL A 267 -19.00 -1.61 -7.24
N THR A 268 -18.45 -2.65 -6.63
CA THR A 268 -18.80 -4.05 -6.88
C THR A 268 -19.18 -4.76 -5.59
N GLU A 269 -19.82 -5.93 -5.70
CA GLU A 269 -20.30 -6.69 -4.53
C GLU A 269 -19.20 -7.49 -3.83
N GLY A 270 -18.12 -7.86 -4.53
CA GLY A 270 -17.14 -8.80 -4.03
C GLY A 270 -15.68 -8.41 -4.25
N PHE A 271 -14.80 -8.89 -3.36
CA PHE A 271 -13.35 -8.65 -3.45
C PHE A 271 -12.75 -9.08 -4.79
N MET A 272 -13.21 -10.22 -5.32
CA MET A 272 -12.69 -10.75 -6.59
C MET A 272 -13.08 -9.88 -7.77
N ASP A 273 -14.24 -9.21 -7.70
CA ASP A 273 -14.73 -8.33 -8.75
C ASP A 273 -13.95 -7.02 -8.75
N VAL A 274 -13.63 -6.49 -7.55
CA VAL A 274 -12.72 -5.32 -7.40
C VAL A 274 -11.33 -5.60 -7.99
N ILE A 275 -10.81 -6.82 -7.80
CA ILE A 275 -9.49 -7.21 -8.28
C ILE A 275 -9.47 -7.43 -9.80
N ALA A 276 -10.61 -7.77 -10.39
CA ALA A 276 -10.74 -8.06 -11.83
C ALA A 276 -10.95 -6.81 -12.69
N LEU A 277 -11.33 -5.67 -12.09
CA LEU A 277 -11.48 -4.36 -12.73
C LEU A 277 -10.14 -3.66 -12.92
#